data_bbf0f13e658755ddce983dceb8573341
#
_entry.id   bbf0f13e658755ddce983dceb8573341
#
_cell.length_a   1.000
_cell.length_b   1.000
_cell.length_c   1.000
_cell.angle_alpha   90.00
_cell.angle_beta   90.00
_cell.angle_gamma   90.00
#
_symmetry.space_group_name_H-M   'P 1'
#
loop_
_entity.id
_entity.type
_entity.pdbx_description
1 polymer ?
#
loop_
_entity_poly.entity_id
_entity_poly.type
_entity_poly.pdbx_seq_one_letter_code
_entity_poly.pdbx_strand_id
1 'polypeptide(L)'
;VNVPGDGKFDQSDYPSSLELQVSRMDLYDIPSFSQSESQLLASYLDKAHGFRTKQWVPQTRGIVFDNLQWVANPLASSGYQSIAALVGHQNITDCYPYGAPYTSFVNNQSYLWTYSSGGGSQAVYNNVLTFNGANNIATTEEYGSTVNQGGVFNMSFGSYFGDWDNRNNFLRAQLASGQGLTSVWSAIPNWWFHHMGMGDHIGYSALQSMNNGSVYTLQSSGWQGPTHGRAHLGLMGDPALRMMAVAPPSALQV
;
A
#
# COMPACT_ATOMS: atom_id res chain seq x y z
N VAL A 1 22.25 12.12 10.35
CA VAL A 1 22.68 13.50 10.02
C VAL A 1 22.54 13.64 8.51
N ASN A 2 21.83 14.66 8.08
CA ASN A 2 21.63 14.95 6.65
C ASN A 2 22.99 15.30 5.98
N VAL A 3 23.25 14.74 4.79
CA VAL A 3 24.42 15.07 3.98
C VAL A 3 24.05 16.24 3.06
N PRO A 4 24.60 17.44 3.28
CA PRO A 4 24.21 18.60 2.48
C PRO A 4 24.61 18.46 1.02
N GLY A 5 23.69 18.71 0.11
CA GLY A 5 23.97 18.86 -1.32
C GLY A 5 23.81 17.59 -2.17
N ASP A 6 23.43 16.45 -1.60
CA ASP A 6 23.15 15.23 -2.38
C ASP A 6 21.71 15.13 -2.90
N GLY A 7 20.87 16.12 -2.56
CA GLY A 7 19.46 16.17 -2.97
C GLY A 7 18.54 15.19 -2.23
N LYS A 8 19.04 14.50 -1.20
CA LYS A 8 18.30 13.53 -0.42
C LYS A 8 18.12 14.00 1.02
N PHE A 9 17.08 13.52 1.66
CA PHE A 9 16.83 13.74 3.07
C PHE A 9 17.21 12.49 3.84
N ASP A 10 18.38 12.50 4.48
CA ASP A 10 18.98 11.31 5.12
C ASP A 10 18.46 11.03 6.53
N GLN A 11 17.64 11.91 7.08
CA GLN A 11 17.16 11.75 8.44
C GLN A 11 15.89 10.92 8.45
N SER A 12 15.95 9.75 9.05
CA SER A 12 14.79 8.87 9.24
C SER A 12 14.20 8.95 10.65
N ASP A 13 14.90 9.60 11.60
CA ASP A 13 14.44 9.72 12.97
C ASP A 13 13.64 11.02 13.16
N TYR A 14 12.53 10.92 13.88
CA TYR A 14 11.70 12.06 14.25
C TYR A 14 12.10 12.57 15.64
N PRO A 15 12.12 13.89 15.88
CA PRO A 15 12.47 14.47 17.18
C PRO A 15 11.36 14.28 18.24
N SER A 16 10.13 14.00 17.79
CA SER A 16 8.94 13.78 18.63
C SER A 16 7.98 12.85 17.90
N SER A 17 6.91 12.44 18.57
CA SER A 17 5.79 11.77 17.90
C SER A 17 5.23 12.63 16.78
N LEU A 18 4.80 12.00 15.70
CA LEU A 18 4.15 12.65 14.57
C LEU A 18 2.76 13.18 15.00
N GLU A 19 2.42 14.38 14.57
CA GLU A 19 1.14 15.02 14.84
C GLU A 19 0.27 15.09 13.58
N LEU A 20 0.89 15.06 12.40
CA LEU A 20 0.21 15.20 11.13
C LEU A 20 0.05 13.86 10.42
N GLN A 21 -1.11 13.67 9.82
CA GLN A 21 -1.38 12.56 8.94
C GLN A 21 -0.93 12.92 7.54
N VAL A 22 0.09 12.25 7.05
CA VAL A 22 0.73 12.57 5.78
C VAL A 22 0.65 11.37 4.84
N SER A 23 0.35 11.64 3.59
CA SER A 23 0.48 10.69 2.48
C SER A 23 1.04 11.39 1.25
N ARG A 24 1.43 10.59 0.28
CA ARG A 24 1.87 11.09 -1.02
C ARG A 24 0.87 10.69 -2.10
N MET A 25 0.37 11.67 -2.83
CA MET A 25 -0.39 11.45 -4.05
C MET A 25 0.44 11.89 -5.24
N ASP A 26 0.98 10.94 -5.96
CA ASP A 26 1.95 11.18 -7.02
C ASP A 26 1.86 10.05 -8.06
N LEU A 27 1.67 10.42 -9.31
CA LEU A 27 1.63 9.52 -10.46
C LEU A 27 2.68 9.93 -11.51
N TYR A 28 3.72 10.63 -11.05
CA TYR A 28 4.81 11.10 -11.88
C TYR A 28 5.68 9.95 -12.40
N ASP A 29 6.14 10.08 -13.62
CA ASP A 29 7.14 9.24 -14.29
C ASP A 29 6.89 7.71 -14.18
N ILE A 30 5.68 7.30 -14.57
CA ILE A 30 5.33 5.88 -14.75
C ILE A 30 5.06 5.57 -16.22
N PRO A 31 6.08 5.57 -17.08
CA PRO A 31 5.93 5.43 -18.54
C PRO A 31 5.39 4.07 -19.02
N SER A 32 5.24 3.09 -18.11
CA SER A 32 4.52 1.85 -18.40
C SER A 32 3.02 2.08 -18.65
N PHE A 33 2.50 3.23 -18.23
CA PHE A 33 1.15 3.66 -18.55
C PHE A 33 1.16 4.58 -19.76
N SER A 34 0.19 4.41 -20.67
CA SER A 34 0.06 5.25 -21.88
C SER A 34 -0.52 6.64 -21.61
N GLN A 35 -1.18 6.79 -20.47
CA GLN A 35 -1.79 8.05 -20.04
C GLN A 35 -0.75 9.02 -19.50
N SER A 36 -0.99 10.31 -19.69
CA SER A 36 -0.21 11.36 -19.01
C SER A 36 -0.48 11.36 -17.51
N GLU A 37 0.43 11.94 -16.73
CA GLU A 37 0.27 12.10 -15.28
C GLU A 37 -1.07 12.76 -14.90
N SER A 38 -1.46 13.81 -15.62
CA SER A 38 -2.74 14.51 -15.38
C SER A 38 -3.96 13.63 -15.67
N GLN A 39 -3.89 12.78 -16.68
CA GLN A 39 -4.96 11.81 -16.98
C GLN A 39 -5.05 10.73 -15.91
N LEU A 40 -3.91 10.21 -15.46
CA LEU A 40 -3.86 9.24 -14.37
C LEU A 40 -4.40 9.83 -13.06
N LEU A 41 -4.04 11.09 -12.76
CA LEU A 41 -4.54 11.79 -11.59
C LEU A 41 -6.06 12.02 -11.67
N ALA A 42 -6.58 12.46 -12.83
CA ALA A 42 -8.01 12.60 -13.03
C ALA A 42 -8.75 11.26 -12.81
N SER A 43 -8.25 10.17 -13.42
CA SER A 43 -8.80 8.83 -13.23
C SER A 43 -8.77 8.37 -11.78
N TYR A 44 -7.69 8.70 -11.04
CA TYR A 44 -7.60 8.41 -9.61
C TYR A 44 -8.67 9.18 -8.82
N LEU A 45 -8.83 10.46 -9.07
CA LEU A 45 -9.82 11.29 -8.37
C LEU A 45 -11.25 10.82 -8.65
N ASP A 46 -11.55 10.43 -9.89
CA ASP A 46 -12.86 9.89 -10.28
C ASP A 46 -13.18 8.59 -9.55
N LYS A 47 -12.22 7.63 -9.50
CA LYS A 47 -12.44 6.38 -8.78
C LYS A 47 -12.53 6.57 -7.26
N ALA A 48 -11.74 7.49 -6.68
CA ALA A 48 -11.82 7.83 -5.27
C ALA A 48 -13.16 8.49 -4.91
N HIS A 49 -13.67 9.36 -5.79
CA HIS A 49 -15.00 9.94 -5.67
C HIS A 49 -16.08 8.86 -5.74
N GLY A 50 -16.00 7.98 -6.74
CA GLY A 50 -16.95 6.87 -6.90
C GLY A 50 -17.00 5.93 -5.70
N PHE A 51 -15.83 5.63 -5.09
CA PHE A 51 -15.76 4.86 -3.85
C PHE A 51 -16.44 5.60 -2.68
N ARG A 52 -16.11 6.89 -2.47
CA ARG A 52 -16.68 7.69 -1.39
C ARG A 52 -18.19 7.88 -1.50
N THR A 53 -18.70 8.01 -2.71
CA THR A 53 -20.13 8.19 -3.00
C THR A 53 -20.88 6.87 -3.18
N LYS A 54 -20.20 5.72 -3.01
CA LYS A 54 -20.76 4.38 -3.18
C LYS A 54 -21.31 4.12 -4.59
N GLN A 55 -20.80 4.79 -5.61
CA GLN A 55 -21.07 4.45 -7.00
C GLN A 55 -20.55 3.06 -7.35
N TRP A 56 -19.49 2.65 -6.66
CA TRP A 56 -19.01 1.28 -6.64
C TRP A 56 -18.57 0.89 -5.22
N VAL A 57 -18.71 -0.39 -4.91
CA VAL A 57 -18.40 -0.93 -3.57
C VAL A 57 -17.56 -2.19 -3.76
N PRO A 58 -16.38 -2.30 -3.15
CA PRO A 58 -15.58 -3.51 -3.20
C PRO A 58 -16.23 -4.62 -2.36
N GLN A 59 -15.88 -5.87 -2.64
CA GLN A 59 -16.23 -6.96 -1.76
C GLN A 59 -15.45 -6.84 -0.45
N THR A 60 -16.15 -7.01 0.68
CA THR A 60 -15.56 -6.99 2.04
C THR A 60 -14.76 -8.26 2.28
N ARG A 61 -13.66 -8.41 1.58
CA ARG A 61 -12.72 -9.51 1.72
C ARG A 61 -11.29 -9.03 1.55
N GLY A 62 -10.35 -9.82 2.03
CA GLY A 62 -8.92 -9.58 1.91
C GLY A 62 -8.19 -10.71 1.22
N ILE A 63 -6.99 -10.42 0.75
CA ILE A 63 -6.05 -11.42 0.25
C ILE A 63 -4.68 -11.21 0.89
N VAL A 64 -4.04 -12.31 1.29
CA VAL A 64 -2.66 -12.34 1.77
C VAL A 64 -1.86 -13.27 0.87
N PHE A 65 -0.87 -12.70 0.23
CA PHE A 65 0.05 -13.40 -0.66
C PHE A 65 1.49 -13.19 -0.17
N ASP A 66 2.11 -14.24 0.36
CA ASP A 66 3.48 -14.21 0.88
C ASP A 66 4.43 -15.02 0.00
N ASN A 67 5.21 -14.34 -0.81
CA ASN A 67 6.27 -14.97 -1.61
C ASN A 67 7.65 -14.94 -0.90
N LEU A 68 7.69 -14.60 0.40
CA LEU A 68 8.89 -14.60 1.26
C LEU A 68 8.86 -15.71 2.30
N GLN A 69 8.28 -16.86 1.99
CA GLN A 69 8.08 -18.01 2.89
C GLN A 69 9.35 -18.55 3.54
N TRP A 70 10.49 -18.27 2.93
CA TRP A 70 11.81 -18.66 3.43
C TRP A 70 12.28 -17.78 4.62
N VAL A 71 11.61 -16.68 4.87
CA VAL A 71 11.85 -15.83 6.04
C VAL A 71 10.98 -16.35 7.17
N ALA A 72 11.56 -16.64 8.35
CA ALA A 72 10.80 -16.97 9.54
C ALA A 72 9.81 -15.81 9.82
N ASN A 73 8.56 -16.08 9.69
CA ASN A 73 7.51 -15.26 9.16
C ASN A 73 6.92 -14.13 10.05
N PRO A 74 7.52 -12.99 10.24
CA PRO A 74 6.78 -11.81 10.70
C PRO A 74 6.11 -11.02 9.56
N LEU A 75 6.49 -11.24 8.29
CA LEU A 75 6.05 -10.37 7.19
C LEU A 75 4.60 -10.65 6.81
N ALA A 76 4.24 -11.89 6.52
CA ALA A 76 2.86 -12.26 6.26
C ALA A 76 1.97 -12.10 7.51
N SER A 77 2.51 -12.30 8.72
CA SER A 77 1.73 -12.09 9.94
C SER A 77 1.21 -10.67 10.08
N SER A 78 1.97 -9.67 9.60
CA SER A 78 1.48 -8.28 9.54
C SER A 78 0.27 -8.14 8.63
N GLY A 79 0.29 -8.78 7.46
CA GLY A 79 -0.85 -8.82 6.54
C GLY A 79 -2.08 -9.48 7.18
N TYR A 80 -1.91 -10.67 7.77
CA TYR A 80 -3.02 -11.36 8.44
C TYR A 80 -3.58 -10.57 9.61
N GLN A 81 -2.74 -10.05 10.50
CA GLN A 81 -3.18 -9.28 11.67
C GLN A 81 -3.93 -8.01 11.27
N SER A 82 -3.40 -7.28 10.29
CA SER A 82 -4.03 -6.04 9.83
C SER A 82 -5.35 -6.31 9.11
N ILE A 83 -5.39 -7.29 8.20
CA ILE A 83 -6.57 -7.54 7.37
C ILE A 83 -7.65 -8.31 8.13
N ALA A 84 -7.29 -9.29 8.96
CA ALA A 84 -8.26 -10.09 9.71
C ALA A 84 -9.11 -9.24 10.66
N ALA A 85 -8.53 -8.21 11.25
CA ALA A 85 -9.27 -7.27 12.10
C ALA A 85 -10.29 -6.42 11.33
N LEU A 86 -10.13 -6.29 10.00
CA LEU A 86 -10.94 -5.42 9.15
C LEU A 86 -12.05 -6.16 8.42
N VAL A 87 -11.78 -7.37 7.92
CA VAL A 87 -12.72 -8.11 7.08
C VAL A 87 -13.22 -9.40 7.74
N GLY A 88 -12.62 -9.80 8.87
CA GLY A 88 -12.83 -11.11 9.49
C GLY A 88 -11.96 -12.19 8.83
N HIS A 89 -11.40 -13.10 9.65
CA HIS A 89 -10.46 -14.13 9.17
C HIS A 89 -11.05 -15.07 8.11
N GLN A 90 -12.36 -15.33 8.18
CA GLN A 90 -13.07 -16.19 7.22
C GLN A 90 -13.19 -15.57 5.83
N ASN A 91 -12.97 -14.27 5.70
CA ASN A 91 -13.02 -13.52 4.45
C ASN A 91 -11.63 -13.24 3.85
N ILE A 92 -10.58 -13.88 4.39
CA ILE A 92 -9.23 -13.77 3.86
C ILE A 92 -8.98 -14.92 2.89
N THR A 93 -8.57 -14.58 1.67
CA THR A 93 -8.03 -15.53 0.71
C THR A 93 -6.55 -15.73 1.05
N ASP A 94 -6.21 -16.94 1.50
CA ASP A 94 -4.83 -17.41 1.64
C ASP A 94 -4.42 -18.08 0.34
N CYS A 95 -3.33 -17.61 -0.25
CA CYS A 95 -2.85 -18.12 -1.54
C CYS A 95 -1.86 -19.27 -1.41
N TYR A 96 -1.63 -19.80 -0.21
CA TYR A 96 -0.75 -20.95 0.00
C TYR A 96 -1.46 -22.27 -0.34
N PRO A 97 -0.78 -23.27 -0.99
CA PRO A 97 0.52 -23.17 -1.64
C PRO A 97 0.47 -22.35 -2.93
N TYR A 98 1.49 -21.55 -3.18
CA TYR A 98 1.52 -20.58 -4.27
C TYR A 98 1.76 -21.27 -5.61
N GLY A 99 0.68 -21.68 -6.26
CA GLY A 99 0.72 -22.28 -7.61
C GLY A 99 0.54 -21.26 -8.74
N ALA A 100 0.19 -20.01 -8.41
CA ALA A 100 -0.07 -18.96 -9.38
C ALA A 100 0.47 -17.61 -8.84
N PRO A 101 0.83 -16.64 -9.70
CA PRO A 101 1.28 -15.33 -9.27
C PRO A 101 0.14 -14.53 -8.64
N TYR A 102 0.48 -13.56 -7.78
CA TYR A 102 -0.48 -12.67 -7.11
C TYR A 102 -1.42 -11.96 -8.09
N THR A 103 -0.89 -11.57 -9.25
CA THR A 103 -1.68 -10.91 -10.29
C THR A 103 -2.88 -11.74 -10.75
N SER A 104 -2.79 -13.07 -10.75
CA SER A 104 -3.91 -13.94 -11.13
C SER A 104 -5.07 -13.90 -10.12
N PHE A 105 -4.80 -13.53 -8.88
CA PHE A 105 -5.83 -13.41 -7.84
C PHE A 105 -6.50 -12.04 -7.82
N VAL A 106 -5.75 -10.98 -8.14
CA VAL A 106 -6.25 -9.60 -8.03
C VAL A 106 -6.73 -9.02 -9.35
N ASN A 107 -6.32 -9.59 -10.48
CA ASN A 107 -6.71 -9.08 -11.79
C ASN A 107 -8.22 -9.23 -12.03
N ASN A 108 -8.92 -8.11 -12.22
CA ASN A 108 -10.38 -8.06 -12.39
C ASN A 108 -11.19 -8.72 -11.26
N GLN A 109 -10.59 -8.86 -10.08
CA GLN A 109 -11.28 -9.31 -8.87
C GLN A 109 -11.60 -8.10 -7.98
N SER A 110 -12.39 -8.30 -6.93
CA SER A 110 -12.74 -7.23 -6.01
C SER A 110 -12.34 -7.59 -4.59
N TYR A 111 -11.44 -6.80 -4.02
CA TYR A 111 -10.98 -6.91 -2.63
C TYR A 111 -10.99 -5.56 -1.95
N LEU A 112 -11.44 -5.52 -0.71
CA LEU A 112 -11.30 -4.31 0.10
C LEU A 112 -9.84 -4.10 0.51
N TRP A 113 -9.16 -5.17 0.92
CA TRP A 113 -7.77 -5.15 1.34
C TRP A 113 -6.91 -6.18 0.62
N THR A 114 -5.70 -5.80 0.28
CA THR A 114 -4.69 -6.73 -0.24
C THR A 114 -3.37 -6.59 0.51
N TYR A 115 -2.70 -7.71 0.69
CA TYR A 115 -1.32 -7.77 1.13
C TYR A 115 -0.52 -8.64 0.17
N SER A 116 0.64 -8.15 -0.24
CA SER A 116 1.58 -8.92 -1.03
C SER A 116 3.01 -8.70 -0.54
N SER A 117 3.78 -9.78 -0.39
CA SER A 117 5.21 -9.70 -0.07
C SER A 117 6.03 -10.51 -1.04
N GLY A 118 7.16 -9.96 -1.46
CA GLY A 118 8.07 -10.62 -2.38
C GLY A 118 9.46 -10.01 -2.39
N GLY A 119 10.43 -10.70 -2.98
CA GLY A 119 11.77 -10.18 -3.22
C GLY A 119 11.71 -9.08 -4.27
N GLY A 120 11.56 -7.83 -3.85
CA GLY A 120 11.53 -6.70 -4.76
C GLY A 120 12.84 -6.54 -5.52
N SER A 121 12.73 -6.09 -6.74
CA SER A 121 13.87 -5.81 -7.62
C SER A 121 13.59 -4.64 -8.54
N GLN A 122 14.66 -4.11 -9.10
CA GLN A 122 14.61 -3.07 -10.12
C GLN A 122 15.57 -3.42 -11.25
N ALA A 123 15.24 -3.05 -12.46
CA ALA A 123 16.11 -3.17 -13.61
C ALA A 123 16.45 -1.79 -14.17
N VAL A 124 17.73 -1.60 -14.48
CA VAL A 124 18.25 -0.35 -15.04
C VAL A 124 18.75 -0.61 -16.46
N TYR A 125 18.30 0.18 -17.43
CA TYR A 125 18.77 0.17 -18.80
C TYR A 125 19.26 1.55 -19.20
N ASN A 126 20.51 1.66 -19.64
CA ASN A 126 21.17 2.93 -19.96
C ASN A 126 21.06 3.97 -18.82
N ASN A 127 21.29 3.56 -17.58
CA ASN A 127 21.16 4.38 -16.38
C ASN A 127 19.72 4.91 -16.11
N VAL A 128 18.72 4.32 -16.74
CA VAL A 128 17.31 4.62 -16.48
C VAL A 128 16.65 3.39 -15.89
N LEU A 129 15.99 3.56 -14.74
CA LEU A 129 15.19 2.51 -14.14
C LEU A 129 13.99 2.22 -15.07
N THR A 130 13.89 0.98 -15.54
CA THR A 130 12.85 0.53 -16.47
C THR A 130 11.86 -0.42 -15.84
N PHE A 131 12.20 -1.01 -14.69
CA PHE A 131 11.42 -2.03 -14.04
C PHE A 131 11.44 -1.81 -12.54
N ASN A 132 10.28 -1.96 -11.91
CA ASN A 132 10.13 -2.04 -10.47
C ASN A 132 9.02 -3.04 -10.15
N GLY A 133 9.30 -4.01 -9.28
CA GLY A 133 8.34 -5.06 -8.95
C GLY A 133 8.97 -6.22 -8.19
N ALA A 134 8.24 -7.32 -8.11
CA ALA A 134 8.70 -8.56 -7.51
C ALA A 134 8.18 -9.77 -8.28
N ASN A 135 9.03 -10.76 -8.46
CA ASN A 135 8.66 -12.05 -9.04
C ASN A 135 7.49 -12.67 -8.28
N ASN A 136 6.55 -13.26 -9.01
CA ASN A 136 5.30 -13.85 -8.52
C ASN A 136 4.34 -12.85 -7.83
N ILE A 137 4.72 -11.58 -7.68
CA ILE A 137 3.81 -10.53 -7.24
C ILE A 137 3.27 -9.80 -8.47
N ALA A 138 3.93 -8.78 -8.90
CA ALA A 138 3.62 -7.98 -10.08
C ALA A 138 4.80 -7.07 -10.43
N THR A 139 4.74 -6.49 -11.61
CA THR A 139 5.64 -5.45 -12.06
C THR A 139 4.85 -4.20 -12.43
N THR A 140 5.52 -3.07 -12.51
CA THR A 140 4.89 -1.82 -12.96
C THR A 140 4.39 -1.93 -14.40
N GLU A 141 5.11 -2.67 -15.25
CA GLU A 141 4.73 -2.94 -16.63
C GLU A 141 3.43 -3.76 -16.74
N GLU A 142 3.27 -4.74 -15.86
CA GLU A 142 2.02 -5.53 -15.81
C GLU A 142 0.84 -4.67 -15.39
N TYR A 143 0.99 -3.80 -14.40
CA TYR A 143 -0.05 -2.84 -14.00
C TYR A 143 -0.37 -1.83 -15.10
N GLY A 144 0.60 -1.45 -15.91
CA GLY A 144 0.41 -0.55 -17.05
C GLY A 144 -0.23 -1.20 -18.28
N SER A 145 -0.30 -2.54 -18.33
CA SER A 145 -0.71 -3.25 -19.55
C SER A 145 -1.76 -4.33 -19.38
N THR A 146 -1.58 -5.24 -18.41
CA THR A 146 -2.37 -6.47 -18.34
C THR A 146 -3.12 -6.68 -17.03
N VAL A 147 -2.68 -6.03 -15.96
CA VAL A 147 -3.26 -6.20 -14.63
C VAL A 147 -4.17 -5.03 -14.27
N ASN A 148 -5.42 -5.34 -14.04
CA ASN A 148 -6.40 -4.42 -13.48
C ASN A 148 -6.51 -4.68 -11.98
N GLN A 149 -5.86 -3.85 -11.16
CA GLN A 149 -5.78 -4.02 -9.71
C GLN A 149 -7.16 -4.00 -9.06
N GLY A 150 -7.55 -5.12 -8.47
CA GLY A 150 -8.85 -5.27 -7.83
C GLY A 150 -8.89 -4.91 -6.35
N GLY A 151 -7.73 -4.65 -5.74
CA GLY A 151 -7.61 -4.24 -4.35
C GLY A 151 -7.78 -2.73 -4.18
N VAL A 152 -8.57 -2.30 -3.20
CA VAL A 152 -8.77 -0.88 -2.88
C VAL A 152 -7.64 -0.36 -2.00
N PHE A 153 -7.45 -0.98 -0.84
CA PHE A 153 -6.37 -0.67 0.10
C PHE A 153 -5.28 -1.73 -0.05
N ASN A 154 -4.12 -1.33 -0.55
CA ASN A 154 -3.05 -2.25 -0.87
C ASN A 154 -1.88 -2.08 0.10
N MET A 155 -1.38 -3.19 0.62
CA MET A 155 -0.15 -3.28 1.39
C MET A 155 0.84 -4.11 0.59
N SER A 156 2.04 -3.59 0.37
CA SER A 156 3.07 -4.29 -0.39
C SER A 156 4.42 -4.20 0.30
N PHE A 157 5.07 -5.35 0.45
CA PHE A 157 6.42 -5.42 0.96
C PHE A 157 7.36 -6.04 -0.08
N GLY A 158 8.42 -5.33 -0.38
CA GLY A 158 9.49 -5.74 -1.28
C GLY A 158 10.55 -4.66 -1.36
N SER A 159 11.79 -5.05 -1.66
CA SER A 159 12.88 -4.08 -1.85
C SER A 159 12.55 -3.10 -2.97
N TYR A 160 12.99 -1.88 -2.87
CA TYR A 160 12.86 -0.80 -3.87
C TYR A 160 11.44 -0.26 -4.09
N PHE A 161 10.38 -0.84 -3.54
CA PHE A 161 9.02 -0.34 -3.75
C PHE A 161 8.82 1.08 -3.23
N GLY A 162 9.50 1.41 -2.12
CA GLY A 162 9.45 2.74 -1.49
C GLY A 162 10.45 3.77 -2.04
N ASP A 163 11.19 3.46 -3.10
CA ASP A 163 12.14 4.39 -3.71
C ASP A 163 11.39 5.40 -4.59
N TRP A 164 10.95 6.48 -3.99
CA TRP A 164 10.07 7.49 -4.60
C TRP A 164 10.70 8.27 -5.75
N ASP A 165 12.02 8.32 -5.82
CA ASP A 165 12.79 8.96 -6.88
C ASP A 165 12.90 8.08 -8.13
N ASN A 166 12.43 6.84 -8.06
CA ASN A 166 12.53 5.91 -9.16
C ASN A 166 11.41 6.07 -10.19
N ARG A 167 11.81 6.07 -11.44
CA ARG A 167 10.92 5.88 -12.59
C ARG A 167 10.18 4.54 -12.50
N ASN A 168 8.95 4.47 -12.97
CA ASN A 168 8.14 3.26 -12.89
C ASN A 168 8.00 2.73 -11.44
N ASN A 169 7.83 3.62 -10.46
CA ASN A 169 7.67 3.20 -9.07
C ASN A 169 6.44 2.28 -8.89
N PHE A 170 6.66 1.16 -8.23
CA PHE A 170 5.65 0.10 -8.06
C PHE A 170 4.41 0.56 -7.29
N LEU A 171 4.57 1.38 -6.25
CA LEU A 171 3.44 1.86 -5.46
C LEU A 171 2.57 2.86 -6.24
N ARG A 172 3.18 3.68 -7.12
CA ARG A 172 2.45 4.54 -8.05
C ARG A 172 1.61 3.72 -9.02
N ALA A 173 2.17 2.62 -9.53
CA ALA A 173 1.47 1.75 -10.47
C ALA A 173 0.21 1.13 -9.87
N GLN A 174 0.25 0.73 -8.61
CA GLN A 174 -0.94 0.23 -7.90
C GLN A 174 -2.05 1.28 -7.79
N LEU A 175 -1.69 2.56 -7.63
CA LEU A 175 -2.67 3.66 -7.62
C LEU A 175 -3.21 3.96 -9.02
N ALA A 176 -2.37 3.85 -10.04
CA ALA A 176 -2.77 4.12 -11.42
C ALA A 176 -3.69 3.03 -11.99
N SER A 177 -3.55 1.79 -11.53
CA SER A 177 -4.29 0.64 -12.05
C SER A 177 -5.60 0.40 -11.30
N GLY A 178 -6.64 -0.02 -12.03
CA GLY A 178 -7.89 -0.59 -11.51
C GLY A 178 -8.53 0.18 -10.36
N GLN A 179 -8.84 -0.55 -9.29
CA GLN A 179 -9.52 -0.02 -8.10
C GLN A 179 -8.57 0.48 -6.99
N GLY A 180 -7.25 0.46 -7.20
CA GLY A 180 -6.27 0.86 -6.20
C GLY A 180 -6.45 2.32 -5.76
N LEU A 181 -6.77 2.55 -4.49
CA LEU A 181 -6.92 3.89 -3.91
C LEU A 181 -5.81 4.22 -2.92
N THR A 182 -5.19 3.22 -2.31
CA THR A 182 -4.00 3.41 -1.49
C THR A 182 -2.99 2.31 -1.75
N SER A 183 -1.74 2.63 -1.51
CA SER A 183 -0.64 1.70 -1.53
C SER A 183 0.29 2.02 -0.37
N VAL A 184 0.60 1.01 0.44
CA VAL A 184 1.40 1.16 1.65
C VAL A 184 2.62 0.27 1.55
N TRP A 185 3.78 0.82 1.88
CA TRP A 185 5.02 0.09 1.99
C TRP A 185 5.73 0.39 3.32
N SER A 186 6.45 -0.59 3.83
CA SER A 186 7.34 -0.44 4.96
C SER A 186 8.55 -1.34 4.80
N ALA A 187 9.71 -0.86 5.21
CA ALA A 187 10.95 -1.65 5.21
C ALA A 187 10.86 -2.86 6.14
N ILE A 188 10.13 -2.72 7.24
CA ILE A 188 9.68 -3.81 8.10
C ILE A 188 8.18 -3.59 8.24
N PRO A 189 7.33 -4.57 7.91
CA PRO A 189 5.88 -4.35 7.86
C PRO A 189 5.27 -4.26 9.25
N ASN A 190 5.49 -3.14 9.91
CA ASN A 190 4.88 -2.76 11.17
C ASN A 190 3.68 -1.86 10.90
N TRP A 191 2.64 -2.43 10.28
CA TRP A 191 1.42 -1.75 9.91
C TRP A 191 0.28 -2.13 10.84
N TRP A 192 -0.40 -1.14 11.41
CA TRP A 192 -1.56 -1.35 12.27
C TRP A 192 -2.73 -0.52 11.77
N PHE A 193 -3.53 -1.12 10.89
CA PHE A 193 -4.66 -0.45 10.23
C PHE A 193 -6.01 -0.78 10.86
N HIS A 194 -6.05 -1.46 12.00
CA HIS A 194 -7.29 -1.88 12.67
C HIS A 194 -8.21 -0.71 13.06
N HIS A 195 -7.68 0.50 13.26
CA HIS A 195 -8.47 1.70 13.49
C HIS A 195 -9.45 2.01 12.36
N MET A 196 -9.15 1.59 11.13
CA MET A 196 -10.07 1.72 10.02
C MET A 196 -11.35 0.87 10.22
N GLY A 197 -11.25 -0.25 10.92
CA GLY A 197 -12.42 -1.05 11.34
C GLY A 197 -13.32 -0.34 12.34
N MET A 198 -12.81 0.65 13.06
CA MET A 198 -13.55 1.53 13.96
C MET A 198 -14.09 2.78 13.27
N GLY A 199 -13.86 2.92 11.97
CA GLY A 199 -14.33 4.04 11.17
C GLY A 199 -13.33 5.16 10.96
N ASP A 200 -12.09 5.01 11.45
CA ASP A 200 -11.03 5.99 11.20
C ASP A 200 -10.54 5.92 9.76
N HIS A 201 -9.90 6.99 9.31
CA HIS A 201 -9.28 7.03 8.00
C HIS A 201 -7.86 6.47 8.01
N ILE A 202 -7.38 6.07 6.81
CA ILE A 202 -6.09 5.38 6.66
C ILE A 202 -4.92 6.24 7.12
N GLY A 203 -4.97 7.55 6.96
CA GLY A 203 -3.93 8.46 7.42
C GLY A 203 -3.76 8.45 8.94
N TYR A 204 -4.85 8.30 9.70
CA TYR A 204 -4.77 8.14 11.15
C TYR A 204 -4.10 6.81 11.53
N SER A 205 -4.49 5.72 10.88
CA SER A 205 -3.87 4.41 11.11
C SER A 205 -2.38 4.40 10.74
N ALA A 206 -1.99 5.09 9.66
CA ALA A 206 -0.59 5.25 9.30
C ALA A 206 0.19 6.06 10.35
N LEU A 207 -0.39 7.16 10.85
CA LEU A 207 0.17 7.96 11.95
C LEU A 207 0.38 7.12 13.21
N GLN A 208 -0.63 6.33 13.62
CA GLN A 208 -0.53 5.46 14.79
C GLN A 208 0.52 4.36 14.59
N SER A 209 0.66 3.83 13.39
CA SER A 209 1.68 2.84 13.07
C SER A 209 3.10 3.42 13.22
N MET A 210 3.33 4.64 12.74
CA MET A 210 4.63 5.32 12.85
C MET A 210 4.96 5.77 14.29
N ASN A 211 3.95 6.12 15.07
CA ASN A 211 4.10 6.51 16.47
C ASN A 211 4.11 5.33 17.45
N ASN A 212 3.96 4.10 16.94
CA ASN A 212 3.87 2.93 17.79
C ASN A 212 5.19 2.64 18.50
N GLY A 213 5.23 2.84 19.82
CA GLY A 213 6.40 2.52 20.65
C GLY A 213 6.41 1.09 21.17
N SER A 214 5.27 0.60 21.63
CA SER A 214 5.17 -0.74 22.25
C SER A 214 3.73 -1.23 22.42
N VAL A 215 2.75 -0.45 22.00
CA VAL A 215 1.32 -0.80 22.16
C VAL A 215 0.96 -1.99 21.29
N TYR A 216 1.48 -2.01 20.08
CA TYR A 216 1.30 -3.11 19.15
C TYR A 216 2.64 -3.79 18.95
N THR A 217 2.67 -5.10 19.17
CA THR A 217 3.88 -5.92 19.00
C THR A 217 3.60 -7.04 18.02
N LEU A 218 4.51 -7.23 17.08
CA LEU A 218 4.52 -8.45 16.28
C LEU A 218 4.98 -9.62 17.16
N GLN A 219 4.19 -10.67 17.22
CA GLN A 219 4.55 -11.88 17.96
C GLN A 219 5.56 -12.71 17.16
N SER A 220 6.75 -12.28 16.94
CA SER A 220 7.88 -13.19 16.66
C SER A 220 9.14 -12.49 16.21
N SER A 221 10.24 -13.06 16.64
CA SER A 221 11.56 -13.25 16.00
C SER A 221 12.19 -12.04 15.28
N GLY A 222 13.33 -11.64 15.73
CA GLY A 222 14.54 -11.16 15.04
C GLY A 222 14.45 -9.97 14.04
N TRP A 223 13.32 -9.74 13.40
CA TRP A 223 13.09 -8.66 12.43
C TRP A 223 12.40 -7.43 13.04
N GLN A 224 12.22 -7.43 14.34
CA GLN A 224 11.62 -6.33 15.08
C GLN A 224 12.70 -5.32 15.46
N GLY A 225 12.91 -4.34 14.62
CA GLY A 225 13.61 -3.13 15.03
C GLY A 225 12.63 -2.15 15.68
N PRO A 226 13.08 -1.28 16.59
CA PRO A 226 12.27 -0.19 17.08
C PRO A 226 11.92 0.72 15.90
N THR A 227 10.63 0.85 15.59
CA THR A 227 10.12 1.70 14.52
C THR A 227 9.59 3.03 15.06
N HIS A 228 9.36 3.11 16.36
CA HIS A 228 8.93 4.34 17.03
C HIS A 228 9.93 5.47 16.78
N GLY A 229 9.41 6.61 16.37
CA GLY A 229 10.22 7.78 16.09
C GLY A 229 10.98 7.73 14.75
N ARG A 230 10.67 6.78 13.88
CA ARG A 230 11.33 6.63 12.57
C ARG A 230 10.35 6.64 11.41
N ALA A 231 10.80 7.22 10.29
CA ALA A 231 10.11 7.11 9.01
C ALA A 231 10.30 5.68 8.46
N HIS A 232 9.34 4.80 8.71
CA HIS A 232 9.41 3.40 8.29
C HIS A 232 8.21 2.97 7.44
N LEU A 233 7.20 3.81 7.31
CA LEU A 233 5.99 3.52 6.58
C LEU A 233 5.75 4.60 5.52
N GLY A 234 5.55 4.17 4.28
CA GLY A 234 5.17 5.03 3.18
C GLY A 234 3.71 4.79 2.79
N LEU A 235 2.86 5.81 2.96
CA LEU A 235 1.48 5.78 2.50
C LEU A 235 1.35 6.58 1.20
N MET A 236 0.87 5.94 0.16
CA MET A 236 0.43 6.61 -1.06
C MET A 236 -1.09 6.56 -1.20
N GLY A 237 -1.64 7.61 -1.81
CA GLY A 237 -3.08 7.80 -2.00
C GLY A 237 -3.66 8.82 -1.04
N ASP A 238 -4.97 8.94 -1.01
CA ASP A 238 -5.67 9.92 -0.18
C ASP A 238 -5.74 9.45 1.29
N PRO A 239 -5.13 10.17 2.24
CA PRO A 239 -5.08 9.78 3.65
C PRO A 239 -6.45 9.88 4.34
N ALA A 240 -7.41 10.58 3.77
CA ALA A 240 -8.75 10.75 4.31
C ALA A 240 -9.72 9.62 3.91
N LEU A 241 -9.24 8.58 3.21
CA LEU A 241 -10.08 7.44 2.86
C LEU A 241 -10.38 6.60 4.09
N ARG A 242 -11.65 6.19 4.19
CA ARG A 242 -12.18 5.28 5.20
C ARG A 242 -12.53 3.95 4.54
N MET A 243 -12.43 2.86 5.28
CA MET A 243 -12.80 1.54 4.80
C MET A 243 -14.28 1.48 4.41
N MET A 244 -15.12 2.12 5.20
CA MET A 244 -16.55 2.24 4.92
C MET A 244 -16.85 3.68 4.54
N ALA A 245 -17.20 3.89 3.28
CA ALA A 245 -17.68 5.19 2.84
C ALA A 245 -18.96 5.55 3.59
N VAL A 246 -18.94 6.66 4.30
CA VAL A 246 -20.15 7.23 4.89
C VAL A 246 -20.84 7.99 3.76
N ALA A 247 -22.08 7.60 3.43
CA ALA A 247 -22.85 8.37 2.47
C ALA A 247 -23.03 9.80 3.00
N PRO A 248 -22.83 10.82 2.17
CA PRO A 248 -23.17 12.17 2.56
C PRO A 248 -24.65 12.21 3.00
N PRO A 249 -25.01 13.04 4.01
CA PRO A 249 -26.40 13.15 4.41
C PRO A 249 -27.24 13.52 3.19
N SER A 250 -28.29 12.75 2.95
CA SER A 250 -29.09 12.82 1.73
C SER A 250 -29.96 14.06 1.61
N ALA A 251 -30.07 14.87 2.65
CA ALA A 251 -30.56 16.26 2.64
C ALA A 251 -30.25 16.89 4.00
N LEU A 252 -29.54 17.99 4.02
CA LEU A 252 -29.73 18.99 5.06
C LEU A 252 -31.06 19.68 4.74
N GLN A 253 -32.12 19.28 5.39
CA GLN A 253 -33.31 20.15 5.48
C GLN A 253 -32.90 21.29 6.40
N VAL A 254 -32.72 22.45 5.82
CA VAL A 254 -32.60 23.74 6.52
C VAL A 254 -34.00 24.22 6.90
#